data_8b73ebd7e1e59ed6a5eb140013790002
#
_entry.id   8b73ebd7e1e59ed6a5eb140013790002
#
_cell.length_a   1.000
_cell.length_b   1.000
_cell.length_c   1.000
_cell.angle_alpha   90.00
_cell.angle_beta   90.00
_cell.angle_gamma   90.00
#
_symmetry.space_group_name_H-M   'P 1'
#
loop_
_entity.id
_entity.type
_entity.pdbx_description
1 polymer ?
#
loop_
_entity_poly.entity_id
_entity_poly.type
_entity_poly.pdbx_seq_one_letter_code
_entity_poly.pdbx_strand_id
1 'polypeptide(L)'
;MNRYERRKIEKEINMFSNVINIIKQYFPDLVEKFDKLTDIRHQSYVEYSMKVIMIVRLLGLICGLKSMRELTNRFNTEETIENIEKILGIKLEEIPHYDTINNVFEEVDIKELRKIQKYMVIRLIRSKMFDKYRYKGKYFQIVIDGTGLASFNERHCKHCLKRVCNKGQEDEQTIYYHYVLEAKLVVGEIVISIDTEFVENEKEEIDKQDCEMRAFYRMAERIKKEYPKLPIIISGDSLYACEPVIKKCKENKWEYILRFKKDRLKSLRRRNRRTRASRKRRQNKVLEQAKIL
;
A
#
# COMPACT_ATOMS: atom_id res chain seq x y z
N MET A 1 16.14 39.19 -1.10
CA MET A 1 16.05 37.77 -0.69
C MET A 1 16.93 37.58 0.54
N ASN A 2 16.34 37.19 1.67
CA ASN A 2 17.06 37.01 2.91
C ASN A 2 17.78 35.65 2.96
N ARG A 3 18.66 35.44 3.98
CA ARG A 3 19.46 34.19 4.11
C ARG A 3 18.59 32.95 4.34
N TYR A 4 17.40 33.09 4.93
CA TYR A 4 16.45 32.05 5.14
C TYR A 4 15.76 31.61 3.84
N GLU A 5 15.34 32.55 3.01
CA GLU A 5 14.77 32.35 1.68
C GLU A 5 15.77 31.64 0.75
N ARG A 6 17.04 32.06 0.73
CA ARG A 6 18.10 31.38 -0.04
C ARG A 6 18.27 29.94 0.39
N ARG A 7 18.38 29.68 1.69
CA ARG A 7 18.50 28.30 2.21
C ARG A 7 17.29 27.44 1.91
N LYS A 8 16.08 27.99 1.90
CA LYS A 8 14.86 27.30 1.54
C LYS A 8 14.87 26.90 0.06
N ILE A 9 15.23 27.83 -0.82
CA ILE A 9 15.36 27.59 -2.27
C ILE A 9 16.45 26.54 -2.55
N GLU A 10 17.63 26.67 -1.95
CA GLU A 10 18.72 25.68 -2.09
C GLU A 10 18.29 24.29 -1.63
N LYS A 11 17.48 24.21 -0.57
CA LYS A 11 16.95 22.94 -0.06
C LYS A 11 15.88 22.35 -0.98
N GLU A 12 15.03 23.16 -1.58
CA GLU A 12 14.02 22.74 -2.55
C GLU A 12 14.66 22.26 -3.86
N ILE A 13 15.64 22.98 -4.40
CA ILE A 13 16.43 22.58 -5.57
C ILE A 13 17.15 21.26 -5.31
N ASN A 14 17.75 21.07 -4.13
CA ASN A 14 18.37 19.80 -3.74
C ASN A 14 17.36 18.65 -3.67
N MET A 15 16.14 18.89 -3.21
CA MET A 15 15.10 17.88 -3.12
C MET A 15 14.69 17.38 -4.51
N PHE A 16 14.44 18.24 -5.48
CA PHE A 16 14.09 17.85 -6.85
C PHE A 16 15.22 17.09 -7.54
N SER A 17 16.45 17.57 -7.44
CA SER A 17 17.62 16.87 -7.97
C SER A 17 17.76 15.46 -7.38
N ASN A 18 17.53 15.31 -6.08
CA ASN A 18 17.57 14.03 -5.42
C ASN A 18 16.45 13.09 -5.92
N VAL A 19 15.23 13.58 -6.10
CA VAL A 19 14.12 12.80 -6.67
C VAL A 19 14.44 12.32 -8.08
N ILE A 20 14.98 13.22 -8.96
CA ILE A 20 15.40 12.87 -10.31
C ILE A 20 16.48 11.76 -10.27
N ASN A 21 17.48 11.92 -9.41
CA ASN A 21 18.55 10.93 -9.26
C ASN A 21 18.03 9.58 -8.77
N ILE A 22 17.11 9.57 -7.80
CA ILE A 22 16.45 8.36 -7.31
C ILE A 22 15.68 7.67 -8.42
N ILE A 23 14.88 8.43 -9.20
CA ILE A 23 14.12 7.87 -10.33
C ILE A 23 15.08 7.24 -11.33
N LYS A 24 16.12 7.96 -11.77
CA LYS A 24 17.07 7.46 -12.75
C LYS A 24 17.86 6.25 -12.26
N GLN A 25 18.27 6.25 -11.01
CA GLN A 25 19.10 5.18 -10.43
C GLN A 25 18.29 3.91 -10.11
N TYR A 26 17.16 4.06 -9.45
CA TYR A 26 16.38 2.90 -8.97
C TYR A 26 15.27 2.47 -9.92
N PHE A 27 14.73 3.40 -10.70
CA PHE A 27 13.58 3.17 -11.57
C PHE A 27 13.81 3.68 -13.00
N PRO A 28 14.89 3.27 -13.68
CA PRO A 28 15.28 3.86 -14.98
C PRO A 28 14.19 3.75 -16.04
N ASP A 29 13.36 2.68 -16.00
CA ASP A 29 12.29 2.45 -16.97
C ASP A 29 10.94 3.05 -16.53
N LEU A 30 10.88 3.83 -15.44
CA LEU A 30 9.61 4.29 -14.86
C LEU A 30 8.85 5.21 -15.84
N VAL A 31 9.55 6.16 -16.45
CA VAL A 31 8.94 7.11 -17.41
C VAL A 31 8.40 6.36 -18.64
N GLU A 32 9.16 5.39 -19.16
CA GLU A 32 8.71 4.56 -20.27
C GLU A 32 7.49 3.70 -19.91
N LYS A 33 7.45 3.17 -18.68
CA LYS A 33 6.28 2.43 -18.20
C LYS A 33 5.04 3.30 -18.04
N PHE A 34 5.21 4.55 -17.64
CA PHE A 34 4.11 5.51 -17.60
C PHE A 34 3.62 5.85 -19.02
N ASP A 35 4.54 5.98 -19.98
CA ASP A 35 4.18 6.29 -21.36
C ASP A 35 3.41 5.13 -22.06
N LYS A 36 3.64 3.89 -21.59
CA LYS A 36 2.97 2.67 -22.09
C LYS A 36 1.63 2.36 -21.42
N LEU A 37 1.17 3.19 -20.48
CA LEU A 37 -0.17 3.03 -19.94
C LEU A 37 -1.21 3.25 -21.03
N THR A 38 -2.27 2.45 -21.00
CA THR A 38 -3.38 2.60 -21.93
C THR A 38 -4.06 3.96 -21.74
N ASP A 39 -4.02 4.79 -22.77
CA ASP A 39 -4.71 6.07 -22.81
C ASP A 39 -6.06 5.89 -23.49
N ILE A 40 -7.13 6.05 -22.72
CA ILE A 40 -8.51 5.87 -23.23
C ILE A 40 -9.06 7.12 -23.89
N ARG A 41 -8.36 8.26 -23.77
CA ARG A 41 -8.78 9.51 -24.39
C ARG A 41 -8.69 9.41 -25.91
N HIS A 42 -9.63 10.06 -26.59
CA HIS A 42 -9.54 10.16 -28.04
C HIS A 42 -8.29 10.95 -28.46
N GLN A 43 -7.50 10.40 -29.37
CA GLN A 43 -6.17 10.92 -29.74
C GLN A 43 -6.16 12.40 -30.16
N SER A 44 -7.25 12.89 -30.76
CA SER A 44 -7.38 14.31 -31.13
C SER A 44 -7.49 15.28 -29.94
N TYR A 45 -7.72 14.77 -28.73
CA TYR A 45 -7.84 15.57 -27.52
C TYR A 45 -6.66 15.35 -26.56
N VAL A 46 -5.66 14.57 -26.98
CA VAL A 46 -4.48 14.29 -26.15
C VAL A 46 -3.45 15.38 -26.33
N GLU A 47 -3.45 16.36 -25.46
CA GLU A 47 -2.42 17.39 -25.38
C GLU A 47 -1.21 16.88 -24.57
N TYR A 48 -1.45 16.24 -23.44
CA TYR A 48 -0.42 15.70 -22.54
C TYR A 48 -0.41 14.18 -22.60
N SER A 49 0.76 13.59 -22.88
CA SER A 49 0.94 12.12 -22.85
C SER A 49 0.80 11.56 -21.43
N MET A 50 0.55 10.23 -21.34
CA MET A 50 0.41 9.56 -20.03
C MET A 50 1.62 9.76 -19.12
N LYS A 51 2.84 9.76 -19.64
CA LYS A 51 4.04 10.02 -18.83
C LYS A 51 4.03 11.41 -18.17
N VAL A 52 3.55 12.44 -18.87
CA VAL A 52 3.42 13.79 -18.31
C VAL A 52 2.47 13.79 -17.13
N ILE A 53 1.24 13.26 -17.34
CA ILE A 53 0.20 13.20 -16.32
C ILE A 53 0.69 12.43 -15.08
N MET A 54 1.31 11.27 -15.30
CA MET A 54 1.81 10.42 -14.21
C MET A 54 2.96 11.05 -13.43
N ILE A 55 3.92 11.70 -14.12
CA ILE A 55 5.04 12.38 -13.45
C ILE A 55 4.57 13.61 -12.69
N VAL A 56 3.69 14.43 -13.27
CA VAL A 56 3.12 15.61 -12.58
C VAL A 56 2.40 15.16 -11.30
N ARG A 57 1.58 14.11 -11.38
CA ARG A 57 0.87 13.58 -10.21
C ARG A 57 1.82 13.01 -9.17
N LEU A 58 2.82 12.23 -9.59
CA LEU A 58 3.82 11.64 -8.69
C LEU A 58 4.61 12.74 -7.94
N LEU A 59 5.10 13.75 -8.65
CA LEU A 59 5.84 14.85 -8.05
C LEU A 59 4.97 15.68 -7.11
N GLY A 60 3.70 15.94 -7.49
CA GLY A 60 2.75 16.61 -6.61
C GLY A 60 2.55 15.86 -5.29
N LEU A 61 2.46 14.53 -5.33
CA LEU A 61 2.37 13.69 -4.12
C LEU A 61 3.66 13.75 -3.28
N ILE A 62 4.82 13.69 -3.91
CA ILE A 62 6.14 13.82 -3.23
C ILE A 62 6.27 15.18 -2.55
N CYS A 63 5.78 16.24 -3.19
CA CYS A 63 5.75 17.59 -2.64
C CYS A 63 4.65 17.82 -1.58
N GLY A 64 3.86 16.80 -1.28
CA GLY A 64 2.82 16.87 -0.24
C GLY A 64 1.58 17.64 -0.62
N LEU A 65 1.29 17.80 -1.92
CA LEU A 65 0.06 18.43 -2.38
C LEU A 65 -1.14 17.52 -2.06
N LYS A 66 -2.09 18.07 -1.31
CA LYS A 66 -3.21 17.29 -0.74
C LYS A 66 -4.39 17.17 -1.67
N SER A 67 -4.59 18.13 -2.56
CA SER A 67 -5.72 18.14 -3.49
C SER A 67 -5.26 18.28 -4.94
N MET A 68 -6.10 17.85 -5.86
CA MET A 68 -5.83 17.98 -7.30
C MET A 68 -5.79 19.45 -7.73
N ARG A 69 -6.58 20.34 -7.12
CA ARG A 69 -6.54 21.78 -7.39
C ARG A 69 -5.21 22.43 -7.01
N GLU A 70 -4.55 21.94 -5.96
CA GLU A 70 -3.22 22.44 -5.60
C GLU A 70 -2.18 22.18 -6.68
N LEU A 71 -2.31 21.13 -7.49
CA LEU A 71 -1.43 20.89 -8.63
C LEU A 71 -1.45 22.08 -9.60
N THR A 72 -2.62 22.50 -10.05
CA THR A 72 -2.70 23.64 -10.97
C THR A 72 -2.34 24.97 -10.31
N ASN A 73 -2.84 25.22 -9.09
CA ASN A 73 -2.72 26.55 -8.47
C ASN A 73 -1.34 26.84 -7.87
N ARG A 74 -0.63 25.81 -7.41
CA ARG A 74 0.63 25.97 -6.66
C ARG A 74 1.83 25.31 -7.32
N PHE A 75 1.60 24.39 -8.23
CA PHE A 75 2.65 23.57 -8.83
C PHE A 75 2.96 23.98 -10.28
N ASN A 76 2.12 24.82 -10.91
CA ASN A 76 2.34 25.36 -12.25
C ASN A 76 3.27 26.58 -12.17
N THR A 77 4.57 26.36 -11.97
CA THR A 77 5.61 27.38 -11.89
C THR A 77 6.73 27.05 -12.88
N GLU A 78 7.44 28.06 -13.36
CA GLU A 78 8.57 27.88 -14.28
C GLU A 78 9.57 26.85 -13.76
N GLU A 79 9.92 26.93 -12.46
CA GLU A 79 10.86 25.99 -11.83
C GLU A 79 10.34 24.54 -11.86
N THR A 80 9.06 24.34 -11.58
CA THR A 80 8.44 23.00 -11.63
C THR A 80 8.43 22.46 -13.04
N ILE A 81 8.05 23.28 -14.01
CA ILE A 81 8.02 22.92 -15.44
C ILE A 81 9.42 22.49 -15.90
N GLU A 82 10.45 23.30 -15.63
CA GLU A 82 11.84 22.94 -15.96
C GLU A 82 12.30 21.62 -15.32
N ASN A 83 11.89 21.34 -14.07
CA ASN A 83 12.23 20.10 -13.41
C ASN A 83 11.52 18.89 -14.03
N ILE A 84 10.25 19.04 -14.44
CA ILE A 84 9.51 18.03 -15.16
C ILE A 84 10.13 17.78 -16.54
N GLU A 85 10.49 18.85 -17.28
CA GLU A 85 11.20 18.74 -18.55
C GLU A 85 12.51 17.95 -18.43
N LYS A 86 13.29 18.19 -17.37
CA LYS A 86 14.55 17.44 -17.09
C LYS A 86 14.31 15.93 -16.84
N ILE A 87 13.18 15.59 -16.25
CA ILE A 87 12.79 14.17 -16.02
C ILE A 87 12.34 13.51 -17.33
N LEU A 88 11.49 14.23 -18.08
CA LEU A 88 10.80 13.67 -19.25
C LEU A 88 11.60 13.80 -20.55
N GLY A 89 12.56 14.72 -20.61
CA GLY A 89 13.31 15.03 -21.83
C GLY A 89 12.47 15.69 -22.92
N ILE A 90 11.42 16.41 -22.56
CA ILE A 90 10.49 17.10 -23.48
C ILE A 90 10.33 18.55 -23.03
N LYS A 91 9.79 19.42 -23.92
CA LYS A 91 9.40 20.79 -23.59
C LYS A 91 7.93 20.84 -23.20
N LEU A 92 7.61 21.66 -22.20
CA LEU A 92 6.27 21.93 -21.70
C LEU A 92 6.09 23.43 -21.52
N GLU A 93 4.96 23.96 -21.96
CA GLU A 93 4.58 25.36 -21.69
C GLU A 93 3.93 25.47 -20.31
N GLU A 94 3.10 24.49 -19.95
CA GLU A 94 2.43 24.40 -18.65
C GLU A 94 2.21 22.95 -18.24
N ILE A 95 1.84 22.71 -16.97
CA ILE A 95 1.43 21.39 -16.51
C ILE A 95 -0.05 21.14 -16.83
N PRO A 96 -0.48 19.86 -16.97
CA PRO A 96 -1.88 19.51 -17.17
C PRO A 96 -2.78 20.10 -16.08
N HIS A 97 -3.92 20.66 -16.48
CA HIS A 97 -4.94 21.09 -15.54
C HIS A 97 -5.42 19.93 -14.65
N TYR A 98 -5.77 20.23 -13.40
CA TYR A 98 -6.17 19.19 -12.44
C TYR A 98 -7.37 18.34 -12.91
N ASP A 99 -8.32 18.90 -13.67
CA ASP A 99 -9.44 18.14 -14.24
C ASP A 99 -8.96 17.13 -15.28
N THR A 100 -8.00 17.51 -16.12
CA THR A 100 -7.40 16.58 -17.09
C THR A 100 -6.76 15.37 -16.39
N ILE A 101 -6.00 15.65 -15.31
CA ILE A 101 -5.39 14.59 -14.50
C ILE A 101 -6.46 13.72 -13.86
N ASN A 102 -7.49 14.33 -13.27
CA ASN A 102 -8.57 13.61 -12.58
C ASN A 102 -9.32 12.68 -13.53
N ASN A 103 -9.74 13.19 -14.68
CA ASN A 103 -10.45 12.41 -15.70
C ASN A 103 -9.63 11.19 -16.17
N VAL A 104 -8.31 11.34 -16.32
CA VAL A 104 -7.44 10.20 -16.64
C VAL A 104 -7.40 9.19 -15.51
N PHE A 105 -7.30 9.65 -14.24
CA PHE A 105 -7.24 8.73 -13.11
C PHE A 105 -8.57 8.03 -12.80
N GLU A 106 -9.71 8.57 -13.22
CA GLU A 106 -11.01 7.90 -13.11
C GLU A 106 -11.10 6.66 -14.00
N GLU A 107 -10.35 6.65 -15.12
CA GLU A 107 -10.48 5.64 -16.16
C GLU A 107 -9.24 4.73 -16.31
N VAL A 108 -8.10 5.11 -15.69
CA VAL A 108 -6.86 4.33 -15.82
C VAL A 108 -7.02 2.91 -15.27
N ASP A 109 -6.51 1.90 -15.99
CA ASP A 109 -6.57 0.51 -15.53
C ASP A 109 -5.68 0.29 -14.29
N ILE A 110 -6.33 0.03 -13.15
CA ILE A 110 -5.66 -0.30 -11.88
C ILE A 110 -4.68 -1.46 -12.03
N LYS A 111 -4.93 -2.43 -12.92
CA LYS A 111 -4.03 -3.56 -13.16
C LYS A 111 -2.71 -3.11 -13.77
N GLU A 112 -2.73 -2.09 -14.63
CA GLU A 112 -1.51 -1.52 -15.20
C GLU A 112 -0.71 -0.74 -14.15
N LEU A 113 -1.36 0.05 -13.30
CA LEU A 113 -0.72 0.73 -12.17
C LEU A 113 -0.08 -0.27 -11.19
N ARG A 114 -0.76 -1.38 -10.89
CA ARG A 114 -0.19 -2.46 -10.07
C ARG A 114 1.07 -3.08 -10.68
N LYS A 115 1.15 -3.21 -12.01
CA LYS A 115 2.38 -3.69 -12.68
C LYS A 115 3.55 -2.72 -12.46
N ILE A 116 3.29 -1.41 -12.48
CA ILE A 116 4.30 -0.39 -12.22
C ILE A 116 4.72 -0.42 -10.74
N GLN A 117 3.78 -0.48 -9.81
CA GLN A 117 4.06 -0.64 -8.38
C GLN A 117 4.94 -1.87 -8.13
N LYS A 118 4.57 -3.02 -8.69
CA LYS A 118 5.36 -4.25 -8.61
C LYS A 118 6.77 -4.08 -9.17
N TYR A 119 6.91 -3.43 -10.33
CA TYR A 119 8.21 -3.13 -10.90
C TYR A 119 9.08 -2.35 -9.91
N MET A 120 8.54 -1.26 -9.32
CA MET A 120 9.27 -0.45 -8.35
C MET A 120 9.67 -1.25 -7.11
N VAL A 121 8.76 -2.02 -6.53
CA VAL A 121 9.02 -2.87 -5.35
C VAL A 121 10.10 -3.91 -5.65
N ILE A 122 10.02 -4.59 -6.79
CA ILE A 122 11.03 -5.58 -7.19
C ILE A 122 12.42 -4.94 -7.37
N ARG A 123 12.49 -3.75 -7.96
CA ARG A 123 13.75 -3.00 -8.12
C ARG A 123 14.38 -2.70 -6.76
N LEU A 124 13.59 -2.21 -5.81
CA LEU A 124 14.05 -1.92 -4.46
C LEU A 124 14.51 -3.18 -3.71
N ILE A 125 13.78 -4.28 -3.82
CA ILE A 125 14.18 -5.55 -3.21
C ILE A 125 15.49 -6.07 -3.83
N ARG A 126 15.64 -5.99 -5.16
CA ARG A 126 16.84 -6.44 -5.86
C ARG A 126 18.07 -5.59 -5.60
N SER A 127 17.90 -4.31 -5.25
CA SER A 127 19.02 -3.44 -4.86
C SER A 127 19.69 -3.85 -3.55
N LYS A 128 19.09 -4.79 -2.80
CA LYS A 128 19.54 -5.31 -1.49
C LYS A 128 19.60 -4.25 -0.38
N MET A 129 19.17 -3.01 -0.62
CA MET A 129 19.18 -1.95 0.38
C MET A 129 18.30 -2.26 1.59
N PHE A 130 17.34 -3.17 1.44
CA PHE A 130 16.43 -3.61 2.48
C PHE A 130 16.90 -4.84 3.26
N ASP A 131 18.00 -5.49 2.87
CA ASP A 131 18.45 -6.75 3.46
C ASP A 131 18.76 -6.63 4.95
N LYS A 132 19.31 -5.49 5.39
CA LYS A 132 19.60 -5.22 6.81
C LYS A 132 18.34 -5.12 7.69
N TYR A 133 17.16 -4.91 7.11
CA TYR A 133 15.89 -4.81 7.82
C TYR A 133 15.08 -6.10 7.83
N ARG A 134 15.61 -7.19 7.27
CA ARG A 134 14.93 -8.48 7.28
C ARG A 134 14.78 -9.01 8.70
N TYR A 135 13.57 -9.42 9.05
CA TYR A 135 13.32 -10.07 10.34
C TYR A 135 14.15 -11.36 10.44
N LYS A 136 14.95 -11.48 11.53
CA LYS A 136 15.92 -12.57 11.73
C LYS A 136 16.88 -12.78 10.55
N GLY A 137 17.25 -11.71 9.84
CA GLY A 137 18.14 -11.76 8.67
C GLY A 137 17.58 -12.49 7.46
N LYS A 138 16.31 -12.93 7.48
CA LYS A 138 15.71 -13.79 6.45
C LYS A 138 14.45 -13.22 5.83
N TYR A 139 13.47 -12.85 6.66
CA TYR A 139 12.11 -12.58 6.20
C TYR A 139 11.86 -11.10 5.97
N PHE A 140 11.17 -10.78 4.90
CA PHE A 140 10.55 -9.47 4.71
C PHE A 140 9.23 -9.42 5.47
N GLN A 141 9.09 -8.46 6.38
CA GLN A 141 7.88 -8.29 7.16
C GLN A 141 6.84 -7.50 6.36
N ILE A 142 5.68 -8.10 6.16
CA ILE A 142 4.53 -7.49 5.52
C ILE A 142 3.44 -7.34 6.57
N VAL A 143 3.05 -6.10 6.83
CA VAL A 143 1.92 -5.76 7.69
C VAL A 143 0.68 -5.66 6.83
N ILE A 144 -0.39 -6.32 7.26
CA ILE A 144 -1.71 -6.25 6.61
C ILE A 144 -2.66 -5.55 7.57
N ASP A 145 -3.29 -4.49 7.07
CA ASP A 145 -4.25 -3.71 7.82
C ASP A 145 -5.27 -3.07 6.90
N GLY A 146 -6.47 -2.87 7.41
CA GLY A 146 -7.56 -2.25 6.68
C GLY A 146 -7.65 -0.76 6.95
N THR A 147 -7.94 0.02 5.91
CA THR A 147 -8.02 1.48 5.99
C THR A 147 -9.29 2.00 5.32
N GLY A 148 -10.05 2.85 6.03
CA GLY A 148 -11.16 3.59 5.43
C GLY A 148 -10.63 4.70 4.52
N LEU A 149 -11.19 4.81 3.32
CA LEU A 149 -10.85 5.86 2.37
C LEU A 149 -11.78 7.08 2.48
N ALA A 150 -13.08 6.81 2.53
CA ALA A 150 -14.12 7.84 2.62
C ALA A 150 -15.37 7.28 3.27
N SER A 151 -16.20 8.14 3.85
CA SER A 151 -17.52 7.80 4.39
C SER A 151 -18.55 8.85 4.00
N PHE A 152 -19.80 8.41 3.77
CA PHE A 152 -20.89 9.22 3.26
C PHE A 152 -22.19 8.88 4.01
N ASN A 153 -23.07 9.85 4.15
CA ASN A 153 -24.41 9.63 4.73
C ASN A 153 -25.39 9.00 3.72
N GLU A 154 -25.12 9.17 2.43
CA GLU A 154 -25.88 8.59 1.33
C GLU A 154 -24.99 7.70 0.47
N ARG A 155 -25.59 6.78 -0.30
CA ARG A 155 -24.83 5.93 -1.21
C ARG A 155 -24.19 6.76 -2.32
N HIS A 156 -22.88 6.74 -2.39
CA HIS A 156 -22.11 7.49 -3.39
C HIS A 156 -21.95 6.74 -4.72
N CYS A 157 -21.77 5.41 -4.67
CA CYS A 157 -21.64 4.57 -5.87
C CYS A 157 -22.08 3.12 -5.60
N LYS A 158 -22.11 2.28 -6.63
CA LYS A 158 -22.48 0.85 -6.54
C LYS A 158 -21.52 0.04 -5.65
N HIS A 159 -20.27 0.47 -5.53
CA HIS A 159 -19.23 -0.25 -4.78
C HIS A 159 -19.25 0.05 -3.28
N CYS A 160 -20.02 1.05 -2.83
CA CYS A 160 -20.08 1.40 -1.42
C CYS A 160 -20.46 0.21 -0.53
N LEU A 161 -19.67 0.01 0.52
CA LEU A 161 -20.08 -0.78 1.68
C LEU A 161 -21.05 0.04 2.54
N LYS A 162 -21.90 -0.63 3.31
CA LYS A 162 -22.80 0.04 4.28
C LYS A 162 -22.67 -0.58 5.66
N ARG A 163 -22.82 0.25 6.68
CA ARG A 163 -22.98 -0.18 8.08
C ARG A 163 -24.08 0.62 8.74
N VAL A 164 -24.82 -0.04 9.61
CA VAL A 164 -25.81 0.62 10.48
C VAL A 164 -25.14 0.84 11.82
N CYS A 165 -25.05 2.10 12.24
CA CYS A 165 -24.59 2.51 13.56
C CYS A 165 -25.79 2.65 14.48
N ASN A 166 -25.64 2.44 15.80
CA ASN A 166 -26.65 2.61 16.84
C ASN A 166 -27.98 1.90 16.53
N LYS A 167 -27.90 0.69 15.96
CA LYS A 167 -29.07 -0.07 15.51
C LYS A 167 -30.12 -0.22 16.63
N GLY A 168 -31.35 0.20 16.33
CA GLY A 168 -32.48 0.13 17.26
C GLY A 168 -32.50 1.26 18.32
N GLN A 169 -31.67 2.30 18.18
CA GLN A 169 -31.68 3.50 19.01
C GLN A 169 -32.28 4.69 18.23
N GLU A 170 -32.64 5.77 18.91
CA GLU A 170 -33.22 6.98 18.29
C GLU A 170 -32.26 7.64 17.28
N ASP A 171 -30.95 7.45 17.44
CA ASP A 171 -29.88 7.96 16.59
C ASP A 171 -29.35 6.91 15.61
N GLU A 172 -30.16 5.92 15.21
CA GLU A 172 -29.80 4.95 14.19
C GLU A 172 -29.44 5.65 12.89
N GLN A 173 -28.22 5.41 12.40
CA GLN A 173 -27.70 5.98 11.17
C GLN A 173 -27.09 4.94 10.27
N THR A 174 -27.41 4.99 8.98
CA THR A 174 -26.72 4.21 7.95
C THR A 174 -25.58 5.04 7.36
N ILE A 175 -24.36 4.48 7.39
CA ILE A 175 -23.16 5.07 6.83
C ILE A 175 -22.70 4.22 5.66
N TYR A 176 -22.45 4.85 4.52
CA TYR A 176 -21.81 4.26 3.35
C TYR A 176 -20.34 4.61 3.36
N TYR A 177 -19.46 3.66 2.94
CA TYR A 177 -18.03 3.90 3.01
C TYR A 177 -17.24 3.09 1.99
N HIS A 178 -16.06 3.60 1.65
CA HIS A 178 -15.04 2.88 0.89
C HIS A 178 -13.91 2.44 1.80
N TYR A 179 -13.43 1.24 1.56
CA TYR A 179 -12.46 0.59 2.42
C TYR A 179 -11.45 -0.21 1.59
N VAL A 180 -10.20 -0.19 2.00
CA VAL A 180 -9.13 -0.96 1.36
C VAL A 180 -8.37 -1.78 2.37
N LEU A 181 -7.86 -2.91 1.93
CA LEU A 181 -6.87 -3.68 2.63
C LEU A 181 -5.49 -3.36 2.04
N GLU A 182 -4.55 -2.98 2.88
CA GLU A 182 -3.19 -2.64 2.50
C GLU A 182 -2.21 -3.72 2.96
N ALA A 183 -1.30 -4.14 2.07
CA ALA A 183 -0.13 -4.91 2.41
C ALA A 183 1.11 -4.01 2.33
N LYS A 184 1.74 -3.75 3.48
CA LYS A 184 2.87 -2.83 3.60
C LYS A 184 4.13 -3.56 4.02
N LEU A 185 5.17 -3.45 3.21
CA LEU A 185 6.51 -3.93 3.53
C LEU A 185 7.16 -2.97 4.54
N VAL A 186 7.57 -3.49 5.69
CA VAL A 186 8.24 -2.72 6.74
C VAL A 186 9.75 -2.77 6.53
N VAL A 187 10.36 -1.59 6.41
CA VAL A 187 11.78 -1.41 6.13
C VAL A 187 12.37 -0.38 7.12
N GLY A 188 12.62 -0.81 8.35
CA GLY A 188 13.01 0.11 9.43
C GLY A 188 11.89 1.08 9.78
N GLU A 189 12.16 2.37 9.60
CA GLU A 189 11.19 3.45 9.84
C GLU A 189 10.30 3.76 8.62
N ILE A 190 10.56 3.08 7.47
CA ILE A 190 9.82 3.30 6.22
C ILE A 190 8.86 2.13 6.01
N VAL A 191 7.68 2.42 5.50
CA VAL A 191 6.72 1.44 5.03
C VAL A 191 6.42 1.66 3.55
N ILE A 192 6.39 0.57 2.78
CA ILE A 192 6.19 0.60 1.34
C ILE A 192 4.96 -0.24 1.02
N SER A 193 3.94 0.37 0.43
CA SER A 193 2.78 -0.38 -0.08
C SER A 193 3.23 -1.33 -1.19
N ILE A 194 2.94 -2.61 -1.04
CA ILE A 194 3.26 -3.64 -2.05
C ILE A 194 2.03 -4.15 -2.76
N ASP A 195 0.86 -4.02 -2.13
CA ASP A 195 -0.42 -4.34 -2.73
C ASP A 195 -1.56 -3.68 -1.96
N THR A 196 -2.59 -3.28 -2.71
CA THR A 196 -3.84 -2.69 -2.21
C THR A 196 -5.00 -3.49 -2.77
N GLU A 197 -5.90 -3.94 -1.91
CA GLU A 197 -7.12 -4.63 -2.31
C GLU A 197 -8.35 -3.87 -1.86
N PHE A 198 -9.24 -3.55 -2.79
CA PHE A 198 -10.51 -2.91 -2.46
C PHE A 198 -11.46 -3.91 -1.81
N VAL A 199 -12.06 -3.47 -0.71
CA VAL A 199 -13.18 -4.15 -0.05
C VAL A 199 -14.43 -3.46 -0.54
N GLU A 200 -15.09 -4.04 -1.53
CA GLU A 200 -16.17 -3.37 -2.25
C GLU A 200 -17.24 -4.34 -2.72
N ASN A 201 -18.43 -3.83 -2.90
CA ASN A 201 -19.52 -4.58 -3.46
C ASN A 201 -19.43 -4.56 -5.00
N GLU A 202 -19.66 -5.70 -5.65
CA GLU A 202 -19.67 -5.78 -7.11
C GLU A 202 -20.95 -5.22 -7.74
N LYS A 203 -22.07 -5.27 -6.98
CA LYS A 203 -23.41 -4.86 -7.40
C LYS A 203 -24.08 -4.06 -6.29
N GLU A 204 -25.15 -3.32 -6.65
CA GLU A 204 -25.96 -2.58 -5.68
C GLU A 204 -26.73 -3.52 -4.74
N GLU A 205 -27.36 -4.53 -5.32
CA GLU A 205 -28.09 -5.57 -4.59
C GLU A 205 -27.19 -6.78 -4.37
N ILE A 206 -26.90 -7.08 -3.12
CA ILE A 206 -26.07 -8.19 -2.70
C ILE A 206 -26.63 -8.84 -1.43
N ASP A 207 -26.62 -10.15 -1.40
CA ASP A 207 -26.99 -10.92 -0.20
C ASP A 207 -25.99 -10.73 0.94
N LYS A 208 -24.72 -10.63 0.61
CA LYS A 208 -23.64 -10.46 1.58
C LYS A 208 -22.54 -9.56 1.08
N GLN A 209 -22.34 -8.45 1.78
CA GLN A 209 -21.26 -7.51 1.50
C GLN A 209 -19.88 -8.18 1.51
N ASP A 210 -18.97 -7.62 0.71
CA ASP A 210 -17.56 -7.98 0.79
C ASP A 210 -16.98 -7.63 2.17
N CYS A 211 -15.87 -8.23 2.51
CA CYS A 211 -15.24 -8.04 3.80
C CYS A 211 -13.72 -8.20 3.72
N GLU A 212 -13.06 -7.62 4.71
CA GLU A 212 -11.60 -7.62 4.85
C GLU A 212 -10.98 -9.03 4.74
N MET A 213 -11.67 -10.05 5.26
CA MET A 213 -11.18 -11.43 5.16
C MET A 213 -11.20 -11.97 3.73
N ARG A 214 -12.22 -11.66 2.92
CA ARG A 214 -12.25 -12.04 1.50
C ARG A 214 -11.19 -11.28 0.71
N ALA A 215 -11.04 -9.98 0.98
CA ALA A 215 -10.00 -9.16 0.41
C ALA A 215 -8.59 -9.71 0.74
N PHE A 216 -8.37 -10.17 1.98
CA PHE A 216 -7.12 -10.83 2.37
C PHE A 216 -6.79 -12.05 1.49
N TYR A 217 -7.75 -12.90 1.17
CA TYR A 217 -7.47 -14.07 0.32
C TYR A 217 -7.09 -13.66 -1.10
N ARG A 218 -7.82 -12.71 -1.70
CA ARG A 218 -7.51 -12.18 -3.03
C ARG A 218 -6.10 -11.55 -3.08
N MET A 219 -5.78 -10.74 -2.07
CA MET A 219 -4.47 -10.13 -1.90
C MET A 219 -3.36 -11.18 -1.69
N ALA A 220 -3.57 -12.17 -0.82
CA ALA A 220 -2.59 -13.22 -0.54
C ALA A 220 -2.25 -14.06 -1.78
N GLU A 221 -3.22 -14.37 -2.62
CA GLU A 221 -3.02 -15.06 -3.89
C GLU A 221 -2.20 -14.21 -4.87
N ARG A 222 -2.51 -12.93 -4.96
CA ARG A 222 -1.79 -11.99 -5.81
C ARG A 222 -0.35 -11.80 -5.35
N ILE A 223 -0.12 -11.56 -4.06
CA ILE A 223 1.24 -11.43 -3.49
C ILE A 223 2.04 -12.73 -3.74
N LYS A 224 1.43 -13.90 -3.57
CA LYS A 224 2.13 -15.17 -3.83
C LYS A 224 2.50 -15.34 -5.30
N LYS A 225 1.61 -14.96 -6.21
CA LYS A 225 1.85 -15.00 -7.66
C LYS A 225 2.96 -14.01 -8.08
N GLU A 226 2.96 -12.83 -7.49
CA GLU A 226 3.87 -11.75 -7.88
C GLU A 226 5.25 -11.87 -7.26
N TYR A 227 5.33 -12.40 -6.02
CA TYR A 227 6.56 -12.56 -5.25
C TYR A 227 6.78 -14.03 -4.83
N PRO A 228 6.81 -14.99 -5.76
CA PRO A 228 6.74 -16.44 -5.46
C PRO A 228 7.88 -16.96 -4.59
N LYS A 229 9.07 -16.33 -4.68
CA LYS A 229 10.29 -16.74 -3.97
C LYS A 229 10.65 -15.84 -2.78
N LEU A 230 9.88 -14.77 -2.54
CA LEU A 230 10.18 -13.84 -1.46
C LEU A 230 9.91 -14.51 -0.11
N PRO A 231 10.88 -14.54 0.82
CA PRO A 231 10.66 -15.05 2.17
C PRO A 231 9.87 -14.01 2.98
N ILE A 232 8.59 -14.27 3.16
CA ILE A 232 7.63 -13.34 3.78
C ILE A 232 7.29 -13.78 5.19
N ILE A 233 7.13 -12.81 6.09
CA ILE A 233 6.44 -12.95 7.36
C ILE A 233 5.26 -11.98 7.41
N ILE A 234 4.05 -12.51 7.54
CA ILE A 234 2.82 -11.72 7.61
C ILE A 234 2.59 -11.26 9.04
N SER A 235 2.36 -9.98 9.23
CA SER A 235 1.95 -9.40 10.50
C SER A 235 0.56 -8.78 10.38
N GLY A 236 -0.30 -9.08 11.34
CA GLY A 236 -1.68 -8.59 11.35
C GLY A 236 -2.27 -8.53 12.74
N ASP A 237 -3.39 -7.85 12.85
CA ASP A 237 -4.14 -7.71 14.09
C ASP A 237 -4.88 -8.99 14.47
N SER A 238 -5.77 -8.89 15.46
CA SER A 238 -6.55 -10.03 15.95
C SER A 238 -7.63 -10.53 14.97
N LEU A 239 -7.97 -9.79 13.93
CA LEU A 239 -8.90 -10.23 12.89
C LEU A 239 -8.29 -11.38 12.10
N TYR A 240 -7.00 -11.27 11.78
CA TYR A 240 -6.24 -12.29 11.03
C TYR A 240 -5.80 -13.47 11.89
N ALA A 241 -5.92 -13.38 13.22
CA ALA A 241 -5.54 -14.46 14.13
C ALA A 241 -6.57 -15.60 14.15
N CYS A 242 -6.83 -16.19 12.99
CA CYS A 242 -7.77 -17.30 12.80
C CYS A 242 -7.14 -18.44 11.99
N GLU A 243 -7.73 -19.64 12.13
CA GLU A 243 -7.20 -20.86 11.50
C GLU A 243 -7.09 -20.75 9.98
N PRO A 244 -8.09 -20.22 9.24
CA PRO A 244 -8.00 -20.08 7.78
C PRO A 244 -6.82 -19.22 7.31
N VAL A 245 -6.53 -18.08 7.97
CA VAL A 245 -5.38 -17.22 7.65
C VAL A 245 -4.07 -17.96 7.90
N ILE A 246 -3.96 -18.64 9.05
CA ILE A 246 -2.78 -19.46 9.39
C ILE A 246 -2.55 -20.56 8.34
N LYS A 247 -3.62 -21.21 7.89
CA LYS A 247 -3.56 -22.23 6.84
C LYS A 247 -3.06 -21.62 5.53
N LYS A 248 -3.60 -20.48 5.10
CA LYS A 248 -3.16 -19.77 3.89
C LYS A 248 -1.67 -19.36 3.95
N CYS A 249 -1.21 -18.87 5.11
CA CYS A 249 0.21 -18.56 5.30
C CYS A 249 1.09 -19.83 5.13
N LYS A 250 0.68 -20.96 5.70
CA LYS A 250 1.42 -22.23 5.59
C LYS A 250 1.44 -22.75 4.14
N GLU A 251 0.33 -22.70 3.41
CA GLU A 251 0.22 -23.08 2.00
C GLU A 251 1.20 -22.26 1.14
N ASN A 252 1.31 -20.95 1.44
CA ASN A 252 2.22 -20.05 0.75
C ASN A 252 3.68 -20.14 1.20
N LYS A 253 3.99 -20.96 2.23
CA LYS A 253 5.30 -21.05 2.90
C LYS A 253 5.73 -19.72 3.53
N TRP A 254 4.79 -18.98 4.07
CA TRP A 254 5.00 -17.74 4.80
C TRP A 254 5.02 -18.00 6.31
N GLU A 255 5.84 -17.25 7.03
CA GLU A 255 5.74 -17.13 8.47
C GLU A 255 4.66 -16.11 8.85
N TYR A 256 4.27 -16.08 10.12
CA TYR A 256 3.27 -15.10 10.59
C TYR A 256 3.49 -14.67 12.03
N ILE A 257 3.18 -13.39 12.30
CA ILE A 257 3.11 -12.78 13.64
C ILE A 257 1.71 -12.16 13.75
N LEU A 258 0.81 -12.78 14.48
CA LEU A 258 -0.56 -12.34 14.62
C LEU A 258 -0.87 -11.99 16.07
N ARG A 259 -1.54 -10.84 16.27
CA ARG A 259 -1.93 -10.38 17.60
C ARG A 259 -3.18 -11.12 18.05
N PHE A 260 -3.14 -11.76 19.22
CA PHE A 260 -4.31 -12.42 19.81
C PHE A 260 -5.03 -11.51 20.81
N LYS A 261 -6.33 -11.34 20.66
CA LYS A 261 -7.22 -10.85 21.74
C LYS A 261 -7.62 -12.01 22.65
N LYS A 262 -7.77 -11.70 23.96
CA LYS A 262 -7.99 -12.72 25.02
C LYS A 262 -9.09 -13.74 24.73
N ASP A 263 -10.13 -13.36 23.99
CA ASP A 263 -11.38 -14.14 23.89
C ASP A 263 -11.63 -14.84 22.54
N ARG A 264 -10.84 -14.54 21.50
CA ARG A 264 -11.11 -15.02 20.15
C ARG A 264 -10.66 -16.45 19.81
N LEU A 265 -9.73 -17.04 20.57
CA LEU A 265 -9.19 -18.36 20.27
C LEU A 265 -8.96 -19.22 21.52
N LYS A 266 -10.06 -19.63 22.13
CA LYS A 266 -10.06 -20.57 23.27
C LYS A 266 -9.27 -21.87 22.96
N SER A 267 -9.35 -22.38 21.74
CA SER A 267 -8.67 -23.60 21.28
C SER A 267 -7.15 -23.44 21.14
N LEU A 268 -6.65 -22.35 20.57
CA LEU A 268 -5.22 -22.09 20.46
C LEU A 268 -4.58 -21.75 21.82
N ARG A 269 -5.32 -21.11 22.72
CA ARG A 269 -4.88 -20.93 24.12
C ARG A 269 -4.71 -22.24 24.85
N ARG A 270 -5.64 -23.20 24.67
CA ARG A 270 -5.51 -24.54 25.25
C ARG A 270 -4.28 -25.27 24.72
N ARG A 271 -4.01 -25.18 23.42
CA ARG A 271 -2.85 -25.77 22.76
C ARG A 271 -1.53 -25.15 23.23
N ASN A 272 -1.43 -23.82 23.29
CA ASN A 272 -0.24 -23.12 23.79
C ASN A 272 0.00 -23.36 25.29
N ARG A 273 -1.06 -23.43 26.11
CA ARG A 273 -0.92 -23.81 27.53
C ARG A 273 -0.39 -25.25 27.68
N ARG A 274 -0.86 -26.20 26.88
CA ARG A 274 -0.37 -27.59 26.86
C ARG A 274 1.11 -27.65 26.44
N THR A 275 1.50 -26.91 25.40
CA THR A 275 2.88 -26.86 24.93
C THR A 275 3.82 -26.20 25.93
N ARG A 276 3.41 -25.11 26.59
CA ARG A 276 4.17 -24.47 27.69
C ARG A 276 4.28 -25.39 28.92
N ALA A 277 3.20 -26.06 29.28
CA ALA A 277 3.21 -27.00 30.39
C ALA A 277 4.12 -28.22 30.12
N SER A 278 4.11 -28.74 28.89
CA SER A 278 4.99 -29.84 28.47
C SER A 278 6.46 -29.43 28.42
N ARG A 279 6.78 -28.20 27.97
CA ARG A 279 8.14 -27.66 27.99
C ARG A 279 8.63 -27.44 29.42
N LYS A 280 7.78 -26.91 30.32
CA LYS A 280 8.11 -26.72 31.72
C LYS A 280 8.34 -28.05 32.43
N ARG A 281 7.54 -29.08 32.16
CA ARG A 281 7.73 -30.45 32.65
C ARG A 281 9.04 -31.08 32.14
N ARG A 282 9.41 -30.87 30.87
CA ARG A 282 10.70 -31.35 30.34
C ARG A 282 11.89 -30.64 31.01
N GLN A 283 11.83 -29.33 31.18
CA GLN A 283 12.87 -28.58 31.88
C GLN A 283 13.03 -29.00 33.34
N ASN A 284 11.93 -29.21 34.08
CA ASN A 284 11.99 -29.69 35.44
C ASN A 284 12.54 -31.13 35.51
N LYS A 285 12.18 -32.01 34.59
CA LYS A 285 12.72 -33.38 34.53
C LYS A 285 14.24 -33.42 34.26
N VAL A 286 14.73 -32.50 33.41
CA VAL A 286 16.17 -32.34 33.13
C VAL A 286 16.90 -31.78 34.37
N LEU A 287 16.28 -30.85 35.09
CA LEU A 287 16.83 -30.30 36.33
C LEU A 287 16.83 -31.30 37.51
N GLU A 288 15.82 -32.17 37.60
CA GLU A 288 15.78 -33.27 38.56
C GLU A 288 16.82 -34.34 38.26
N GLN A 289 17.03 -34.69 36.98
CA GLN A 289 18.09 -35.62 36.59
C GLN A 289 19.49 -35.05 36.76
N ALA A 290 19.69 -33.73 36.64
CA ALA A 290 20.97 -33.07 36.92
C ALA A 290 21.26 -32.91 38.44
N LYS A 291 20.29 -33.13 39.33
CA LYS A 291 20.48 -33.12 40.79
C LYS A 291 20.77 -34.49 41.38
N ILE A 292 20.73 -35.53 40.59
CA ILE A 292 20.97 -36.93 40.98
C ILE A 292 22.37 -37.43 40.53
N LEU A 293 23.10 -36.60 39.83
CA LEU A 293 24.51 -36.76 39.49
C LEU A 293 25.37 -35.76 40.32
#